data_115958f9a6f870e43042a904aa66c043
#
_entry.id   115958f9a6f870e43042a904aa66c043
#
_cell.length_a   1.000
_cell.length_b   1.000
_cell.length_c   1.000
_cell.angle_alpha   90.00
_cell.angle_beta   90.00
_cell.angle_gamma   90.00
#
_symmetry.space_group_name_H-M   'P 1'
#
loop_
_entity.id
_entity.type
_entity.pdbx_description
1 polymer ?
#
loop_
_entity_poly.entity_id
_entity_poly.type
_entity_poly.pdbx_seq_one_letter_code
_entity_poly.pdbx_strand_id
1 'polypeptide(L)'
;MPGIVRVGTDKHVGHASPTPNPFHKTPYATGATAVFANGAKVVRVTDTTACGDPATAGSPNVFAEGKAVHRQDDATGGHTSWVPNRAETGSGDVIANG
;
A
#
# COMPACT_ATOMS: atom_id res chain seq x y z
N MET A 1 -11.06 -2.22 -12.28
CA MET A 1 -9.65 -1.80 -12.18
C MET A 1 -9.45 -1.05 -10.90
N PRO A 2 -8.54 -1.53 -9.98
CA PRO A 2 -8.38 -0.90 -8.67
C PRO A 2 -7.61 0.41 -8.73
N GLY A 3 -7.91 1.30 -7.82
CA GLY A 3 -7.22 2.59 -7.70
C GLY A 3 -5.81 2.43 -7.15
N ILE A 4 -4.90 3.31 -7.57
CA ILE A 4 -3.52 3.31 -7.09
C ILE A 4 -3.49 3.82 -5.66
N VAL A 5 -2.74 3.15 -4.79
CA VAL A 5 -2.57 3.54 -3.39
C VAL A 5 -1.58 4.72 -3.30
N ARG A 6 -1.86 5.65 -2.40
CA ARG A 6 -1.12 6.90 -2.26
C ARG A 6 -0.56 7.06 -0.86
N VAL A 7 0.66 7.61 -0.78
CA VAL A 7 1.32 7.89 0.49
C VAL A 7 0.54 8.93 1.29
N GLY A 8 0.37 8.67 2.57
CA GLY A 8 -0.26 9.61 3.50
C GLY A 8 -1.77 9.70 3.39
N THR A 9 -2.36 9.35 2.27
CA THR A 9 -3.79 9.45 2.02
C THR A 9 -4.47 8.11 2.24
N ASP A 10 -3.87 7.04 1.71
CA ASP A 10 -4.45 5.70 1.77
C ASP A 10 -3.81 4.88 2.88
N LYS A 11 -4.58 3.93 3.42
CA LYS A 11 -4.16 3.09 4.54
C LYS A 11 -4.33 1.63 4.17
N HIS A 12 -3.61 0.76 4.89
CA HIS A 12 -3.91 -0.67 4.82
C HIS A 12 -5.17 -0.96 5.65
N VAL A 13 -5.77 -2.11 5.42
CA VAL A 13 -6.97 -2.54 6.15
C VAL A 13 -6.69 -2.58 7.65
N GLY A 14 -5.46 -2.90 7.99
CA GLY A 14 -5.03 -3.01 9.36
C GLY A 14 -4.84 -4.46 9.76
N HIS A 15 -4.09 -4.64 10.81
CA HIS A 15 -3.80 -5.98 11.32
C HIS A 15 -3.57 -5.93 12.83
N ALA A 16 -3.69 -7.09 13.47
CA ALA A 16 -3.45 -7.23 14.90
C ALA A 16 -2.29 -8.16 15.13
N SER A 17 -1.61 -7.97 16.26
CA SER A 17 -0.64 -8.93 16.75
C SER A 17 -1.37 -10.10 17.41
N PRO A 18 -0.87 -11.32 17.33
CA PRO A 18 -1.45 -12.44 18.07
C PRO A 18 -1.36 -12.28 19.59
N THR A 19 -0.44 -11.46 20.08
CA THR A 19 -0.40 -11.10 21.50
C THR A 19 -1.22 -9.82 21.69
N PRO A 20 -1.76 -9.57 22.87
CA PRO A 20 -2.82 -8.56 23.01
C PRO A 20 -2.41 -7.27 22.36
N ASN A 21 -3.14 -6.94 21.35
CA ASN A 21 -3.08 -5.75 20.55
C ASN A 21 -1.94 -4.80 20.90
N PRO A 22 -1.72 -3.72 20.26
CA PRO A 22 -2.66 -2.90 19.53
C PRO A 22 -2.91 -3.38 18.12
N PHE A 23 -3.95 -2.81 17.54
CA PHE A 23 -4.29 -3.00 16.15
C PHE A 23 -3.62 -1.87 15.35
N HIS A 24 -2.90 -2.23 14.30
CA HIS A 24 -2.28 -1.25 13.41
C HIS A 24 -3.17 -0.98 12.20
N LYS A 25 -3.53 0.27 12.01
CA LYS A 25 -4.17 0.73 10.78
C LYS A 25 -3.55 2.08 10.46
N THR A 26 -2.48 2.08 9.71
CA THR A 26 -1.66 3.27 9.48
C THR A 26 -1.62 3.65 8.02
N PRO A 27 -1.34 4.91 7.70
CA PRO A 27 -1.19 5.31 6.30
C PRO A 27 0.11 4.76 5.72
N TYR A 28 0.18 4.68 4.40
CA TYR A 28 1.42 4.33 3.73
C TYR A 28 2.41 5.49 3.91
N ALA A 29 3.65 5.15 4.19
CA ALA A 29 4.68 6.12 4.59
C ALA A 29 5.71 6.37 3.50
N THR A 30 5.96 5.41 2.62
CA THR A 30 6.94 5.56 1.55
C THR A 30 6.31 5.30 0.20
N GLY A 31 6.89 5.86 -0.84
CA GLY A 31 6.37 5.74 -2.19
C GLY A 31 7.37 6.24 -3.21
N ALA A 32 6.93 6.37 -4.45
CA ALA A 32 7.75 6.85 -5.55
C ALA A 32 8.23 8.26 -5.28
N THR A 33 9.42 8.58 -5.76
CA THR A 33 10.02 9.90 -5.55
C THR A 33 9.35 10.96 -6.44
N ALA A 34 9.00 10.60 -7.66
CA ALA A 34 8.54 11.55 -8.67
C ALA A 34 7.27 11.15 -9.40
N VAL A 35 6.54 10.14 -8.93
CA VAL A 35 5.29 9.70 -9.56
C VAL A 35 4.16 9.91 -8.57
N PHE A 36 3.13 10.65 -8.99
CA PHE A 36 2.05 11.09 -8.10
C PHE A 36 0.69 10.69 -8.64
N ALA A 37 -0.25 10.50 -7.73
CA ALA A 37 -1.66 10.32 -8.03
C ALA A 37 -2.45 11.24 -7.10
N ASN A 38 -3.27 12.13 -7.67
CA ASN A 38 -4.05 13.11 -6.90
C ASN A 38 -3.18 13.93 -5.95
N GLY A 39 -1.96 14.28 -6.38
CA GLY A 39 -1.06 15.10 -5.60
C GLY A 39 -0.25 14.38 -4.53
N ALA A 40 -0.40 13.06 -4.40
CA ALA A 40 0.34 12.26 -3.42
C ALA A 40 1.20 11.23 -4.12
N LYS A 41 2.35 10.88 -3.55
CA LYS A 41 3.26 9.88 -4.13
C LYS A 41 2.57 8.53 -4.22
N VAL A 42 2.75 7.83 -5.34
CA VAL A 42 2.18 6.49 -5.49
C VAL A 42 2.99 5.48 -4.68
N VAL A 43 2.30 4.50 -4.11
CA VAL A 43 2.93 3.41 -3.37
C VAL A 43 3.28 2.30 -4.34
N ARG A 44 4.46 1.70 -4.15
CA ARG A 44 4.97 0.62 -5.02
C ARG A 44 5.21 -0.62 -4.18
N VAL A 45 5.32 -1.77 -4.84
CA VAL A 45 5.75 -3.00 -4.17
C VAL A 45 7.08 -2.72 -3.45
N THR A 46 7.17 -3.13 -2.21
CA THR A 46 8.25 -2.92 -1.23
C THR A 46 8.14 -1.62 -0.43
N ASP A 47 7.31 -0.67 -0.83
CA ASP A 47 7.03 0.49 0.02
C ASP A 47 6.20 0.07 1.23
N THR A 48 6.33 0.79 2.33
CA THR A 48 5.77 0.37 3.61
C THR A 48 4.75 1.36 4.16
N THR A 49 3.86 0.83 4.99
CA THR A 49 3.01 1.66 5.85
C THR A 49 3.84 2.23 7.00
N ALA A 50 3.27 3.16 7.75
CA ALA A 50 3.96 3.77 8.89
C ALA A 50 4.31 2.75 9.97
N CYS A 51 3.57 1.66 10.08
CA CYS A 51 3.89 0.60 11.04
C CYS A 51 4.89 -0.42 10.48
N GLY A 52 5.31 -0.28 9.23
CA GLY A 52 6.32 -1.15 8.63
C GLY A 52 5.79 -2.30 7.80
N ASP A 53 4.52 -2.30 7.46
CA ASP A 53 3.89 -3.37 6.67
C ASP A 53 4.21 -3.15 5.18
N PRO A 54 4.99 -4.04 4.52
CA PRO A 54 5.40 -3.81 3.15
C PRO A 54 4.34 -4.23 2.14
N ALA A 55 4.20 -3.45 1.07
CA ALA A 55 3.37 -3.83 -0.07
C ALA A 55 4.04 -5.00 -0.80
N THR A 56 3.31 -6.10 -0.99
CA THR A 56 3.85 -7.30 -1.62
C THR A 56 3.22 -7.61 -2.97
N ALA A 57 2.10 -7.00 -3.30
CA ALA A 57 1.43 -7.20 -4.57
C ALA A 57 1.17 -5.87 -5.26
N GLY A 58 1.11 -5.89 -6.58
CA GLY A 58 0.88 -4.70 -7.36
C GLY A 58 0.42 -5.04 -8.77
N SER A 59 0.30 -4.02 -9.61
CA SER A 59 -0.13 -4.20 -10.99
C SER A 59 0.91 -5.02 -11.77
N PRO A 60 0.46 -5.98 -12.60
CA PRO A 60 1.39 -6.73 -13.45
C PRO A 60 1.93 -5.92 -14.62
N ASN A 61 1.34 -4.77 -14.93
CA ASN A 61 1.74 -4.03 -16.12
C ASN A 61 1.82 -2.50 -15.94
N VAL A 62 1.65 -1.98 -14.73
CA VAL A 62 1.84 -0.55 -14.46
C VAL A 62 2.92 -0.40 -13.40
N PHE A 63 3.96 0.36 -13.71
CA PHE A 63 5.14 0.48 -12.87
C PHE A 63 5.45 1.96 -12.60
N ALA A 64 6.04 2.21 -11.44
CA ALA A 64 6.57 3.51 -11.08
C ALA A 64 8.01 3.31 -10.63
N GLU A 65 8.95 3.96 -11.34
CA GLU A 65 10.38 3.89 -11.01
C GLU A 65 10.89 2.44 -10.90
N GLY A 66 10.43 1.60 -11.84
CA GLY A 66 10.91 0.21 -11.94
C GLY A 66 10.22 -0.79 -11.03
N LYS A 67 9.23 -0.36 -10.25
CA LYS A 67 8.49 -1.25 -9.34
C LYS A 67 7.00 -1.20 -9.66
N ALA A 68 6.32 -2.34 -9.50
CA ALA A 68 4.88 -2.41 -9.72
C ALA A 68 4.15 -1.48 -8.75
N VAL A 69 3.16 -0.74 -9.24
CA VAL A 69 2.36 0.11 -8.36
C VAL A 69 1.41 -0.73 -7.53
N HIS A 70 1.28 -0.37 -6.25
CA HIS A 70 0.38 -1.03 -5.30
C HIS A 70 -1.01 -0.45 -5.45
N ARG A 71 -2.03 -1.30 -5.44
CA ARG A 71 -3.41 -0.89 -5.70
C ARG A 71 -4.31 -1.25 -4.53
N GLN A 72 -5.49 -0.65 -4.50
CA GLN A 72 -6.54 -1.01 -3.54
C GLN A 72 -6.77 -2.52 -3.61
N ASP A 73 -6.86 -3.15 -2.45
CA ASP A 73 -7.01 -4.60 -2.22
C ASP A 73 -5.75 -5.42 -2.53
N ASP A 74 -4.67 -4.84 -2.98
CA ASP A 74 -3.42 -5.57 -3.15
C ASP A 74 -2.82 -5.92 -1.79
N ALA A 75 -2.18 -7.08 -1.72
CA ALA A 75 -1.70 -7.64 -0.46
C ALA A 75 -0.51 -6.89 0.13
N THR A 76 -0.44 -6.90 1.46
CA THR A 76 0.73 -6.49 2.22
C THR A 76 1.28 -7.69 2.99
N GLY A 77 2.55 -7.65 3.37
CA GLY A 77 3.24 -8.82 3.90
C GLY A 77 3.21 -8.98 5.42
N GLY A 78 2.74 -7.97 6.13
CA GLY A 78 2.83 -7.97 7.60
C GLY A 78 4.25 -7.68 8.07
N HIS A 79 4.47 -7.71 9.38
CA HIS A 79 5.80 -7.53 9.96
C HIS A 79 5.87 -8.19 11.34
N THR A 80 7.00 -8.81 11.63
CA THR A 80 7.23 -9.58 12.87
C THR A 80 6.05 -10.51 13.17
N SER A 81 5.34 -10.31 14.27
CA SER A 81 4.16 -11.11 14.63
C SER A 81 2.86 -10.54 14.05
N TRP A 82 2.93 -9.43 13.31
CA TRP A 82 1.77 -8.78 12.70
C TRP A 82 1.43 -9.45 11.37
N VAL A 83 0.16 -9.84 11.23
CA VAL A 83 -0.25 -10.66 10.08
C VAL A 83 -0.31 -9.87 8.78
N PRO A 84 -0.16 -10.54 7.63
CA PRO A 84 -0.39 -9.89 6.33
C PRO A 84 -1.81 -9.39 6.19
N ASN A 85 -2.00 -8.33 5.42
CA ASN A 85 -3.32 -7.79 5.14
C ASN A 85 -3.33 -7.18 3.73
N ARG A 86 -4.03 -6.07 3.52
CA ARG A 86 -4.14 -5.47 2.19
C ARG A 86 -4.41 -3.98 2.27
N ALA A 87 -4.26 -3.29 1.14
CA ALA A 87 -4.61 -1.87 1.04
C ALA A 87 -6.13 -1.72 1.10
N GLU A 88 -6.61 -0.79 1.90
CA GLU A 88 -8.04 -0.55 2.08
C GLU A 88 -8.59 0.39 1.02
N THR A 89 -7.88 1.47 0.72
CA THR A 89 -8.35 2.50 -0.21
C THR A 89 -7.32 2.79 -1.28
N GLY A 90 -7.76 3.46 -2.32
CA GLY A 90 -6.91 3.93 -3.41
C GLY A 90 -7.58 5.09 -4.12
N SER A 91 -6.90 5.62 -5.13
CA SER A 91 -7.43 6.73 -5.91
C SER A 91 -8.74 6.33 -6.61
N GLY A 92 -9.71 7.25 -6.62
CA GLY A 92 -10.92 7.07 -7.41
C GLY A 92 -10.73 7.43 -8.88
N ASP A 93 -9.65 8.12 -9.21
CA ASP A 93 -9.40 8.68 -10.55
C ASP A 93 -8.23 8.04 -11.26
N VAL A 94 -7.20 7.63 -10.52
CA VAL A 94 -5.97 7.07 -11.09
C VAL A 94 -5.95 5.59 -10.77
N ILE A 95 -6.11 4.77 -11.80
CA ILE A 95 -6.25 3.33 -11.65
C ILE A 95 -5.15 2.59 -12.39
N ALA A 96 -4.83 1.39 -11.93
CA ALA A 96 -3.83 0.54 -12.56
C ALA A 96 -4.45 -0.79 -12.95
N ASN A 97 -4.12 -1.23 -14.15
CA ASN A 97 -4.60 -2.49 -14.73
C ASN A 97 -4.11 -3.71 -13.96
N GLY A 98 -4.72 -4.78 -14.26
CA GLY A 98 -4.36 -6.12 -13.79
C GLY A 98 -5.36 -6.73 -12.83
#